data_fcde7ca0aee9cb1d7992320b06b848bc
#
_entry.id   fcde7ca0aee9cb1d7992320b06b848bc
#
_cell.length_a   1.000
_cell.length_b   1.000
_cell.length_c   1.000
_cell.angle_alpha   90.00
_cell.angle_beta   90.00
_cell.angle_gamma   90.00
#
_symmetry.space_group_name_H-M   'P 1'
#
loop_
_entity.id
_entity.type
_entity.pdbx_description
1 polymer ?
#
loop_
_entity_poly.entity_id
_entity_poly.type
_entity_poly.pdbx_seq_one_letter_code
_entity_poly.pdbx_strand_id
1 'polypeptide(L)'
;MNTLAASAAAHAQAVQSLDSIGITVSDMQRSLDFYTKVLPFESVSDGEVTGEAYEHLMGVFGLRLRVVRLRLGQEFIELMQFLAPRGRPIPVDSRSNDRWFQHIAIIVSDMEQAYSHLRKHNVEHASTGPQRLPDWNPNAGGVKAFYFRDPDGNHLEICQFPPDKGDPRWHGKSPLFLGIDHTAIVVADTETSLKFYRDTLGLRIGGESENYGPEQERLNNVFGARLRITALRAPAGPGVELLEYLAPRTGRPMPIDTKANDLWHWQVNFRAADTDAAAAAVRSGRYDYVSSGVIALPDAAFGLHRALMGRDPDGHAVTFIER
;
A
#
# COMPACT_ATOMS: atom_id res chain seq x y z
N MET A 1 40.67 15.16 -8.55
CA MET A 1 39.25 15.57 -8.47
C MET A 1 38.39 14.65 -9.31
N ASN A 2 38.20 13.37 -8.97
CA ASN A 2 37.36 12.45 -9.76
C ASN A 2 36.84 11.23 -8.98
N THR A 3 36.68 11.33 -7.67
CA THR A 3 36.23 10.19 -6.82
C THR A 3 34.85 10.36 -6.21
N LEU A 4 34.19 11.52 -6.39
CA LEU A 4 32.85 11.77 -5.83
C LEU A 4 31.69 11.50 -6.82
N ALA A 5 31.99 11.45 -8.14
CA ALA A 5 30.95 11.21 -9.16
C ALA A 5 30.59 9.73 -9.35
N ALA A 6 31.46 8.80 -8.93
CA ALA A 6 31.22 7.35 -9.09
C ALA A 6 30.30 6.76 -7.97
N SER A 7 30.17 7.46 -6.83
CA SER A 7 29.33 6.98 -5.71
C SER A 7 27.83 7.21 -5.93
N ALA A 8 27.45 8.23 -6.68
CA ALA A 8 26.01 8.53 -6.93
C ALA A 8 25.36 7.62 -8.00
N ALA A 9 26.14 7.01 -8.87
CA ALA A 9 25.62 6.15 -9.93
C ALA A 9 25.39 4.69 -9.48
N ALA A 10 25.98 4.26 -8.36
CA ALA A 10 25.87 2.88 -7.88
C ALA A 10 24.66 2.63 -6.96
N HIS A 11 23.93 3.67 -6.54
CA HIS A 11 22.71 3.53 -5.71
C HIS A 11 21.42 3.49 -6.54
N ALA A 12 21.53 3.54 -7.85
CA ALA A 12 20.38 3.55 -8.75
C ALA A 12 19.89 2.14 -9.04
N GLN A 13 18.94 1.67 -8.27
CA GLN A 13 18.06 0.51 -8.55
C GLN A 13 18.07 -0.63 -7.55
N ALA A 14 17.91 -0.31 -6.26
CA ALA A 14 17.64 -1.34 -5.25
C ALA A 14 16.31 -2.07 -5.52
N VAL A 15 15.34 -1.39 -6.17
CA VAL A 15 13.97 -1.88 -6.40
C VAL A 15 13.71 -2.10 -7.90
N GLN A 16 13.31 -3.32 -8.26
CA GLN A 16 12.91 -3.70 -9.63
C GLN A 16 11.42 -3.48 -9.91
N SER A 17 10.57 -3.79 -8.93
CA SER A 17 9.11 -3.65 -9.04
C SER A 17 8.46 -3.61 -7.67
N LEU A 18 7.24 -3.07 -7.62
CA LEU A 18 6.32 -3.38 -6.53
C LEU A 18 5.63 -4.70 -6.87
N ASP A 19 5.91 -5.76 -6.07
CA ASP A 19 5.45 -7.13 -6.32
C ASP A 19 4.04 -7.36 -5.79
N SER A 20 3.76 -6.88 -4.58
CA SER A 20 2.46 -7.08 -3.91
C SER A 20 2.29 -6.10 -2.74
N ILE A 21 1.06 -5.98 -2.27
CA ILE A 21 0.71 -5.25 -1.05
C ILE A 21 0.19 -6.26 -0.02
N GLY A 22 0.86 -6.37 1.12
CA GLY A 22 0.43 -7.21 2.22
C GLY A 22 -0.56 -6.49 3.13
N ILE A 23 -1.63 -7.18 3.51
CA ILE A 23 -2.72 -6.67 4.37
C ILE A 23 -2.95 -7.66 5.48
N THR A 24 -2.78 -7.25 6.75
CA THR A 24 -3.06 -8.11 7.90
C THR A 24 -4.56 -8.18 8.15
N VAL A 25 -5.08 -9.41 8.23
CA VAL A 25 -6.51 -9.69 8.42
C VAL A 25 -6.76 -10.56 9.65
N SER A 26 -7.92 -10.40 10.27
CA SER A 26 -8.27 -11.13 11.49
C SER A 26 -8.84 -12.53 11.24
N ASP A 27 -9.52 -12.70 10.09
CA ASP A 27 -10.19 -13.95 9.67
C ASP A 27 -10.05 -14.12 8.16
N MET A 28 -9.21 -15.08 7.76
CA MET A 28 -8.91 -15.30 6.35
C MET A 28 -10.13 -15.69 5.53
N GLN A 29 -11.04 -16.52 6.10
CA GLN A 29 -12.20 -16.97 5.33
C GLN A 29 -13.16 -15.81 5.06
N ARG A 30 -13.42 -14.97 6.05
CA ARG A 30 -14.24 -13.77 5.90
C ARG A 30 -13.63 -12.79 4.90
N SER A 31 -12.30 -12.60 4.95
CA SER A 31 -11.60 -11.74 4.00
C SER A 31 -11.63 -12.33 2.59
N LEU A 32 -11.39 -13.64 2.42
CA LEU A 32 -11.49 -14.30 1.12
C LEU A 32 -12.89 -14.16 0.53
N ASP A 33 -13.93 -14.36 1.32
CA ASP A 33 -15.32 -14.16 0.85
C ASP A 33 -15.57 -12.75 0.33
N PHE A 34 -15.00 -11.73 1.01
CA PHE A 34 -15.08 -10.36 0.56
C PHE A 34 -14.26 -10.12 -0.71
N TYR A 35 -12.97 -10.43 -0.70
CA TYR A 35 -12.08 -10.13 -1.82
C TYR A 35 -12.38 -10.95 -3.08
N THR A 36 -12.99 -12.14 -2.97
CA THR A 36 -13.28 -12.99 -4.14
C THR A 36 -14.74 -13.01 -4.60
N LYS A 37 -15.70 -12.58 -3.74
CA LYS A 37 -17.13 -12.60 -4.06
C LYS A 37 -17.71 -11.20 -4.19
N VAL A 38 -17.22 -10.22 -3.42
CA VAL A 38 -17.62 -8.81 -3.56
C VAL A 38 -16.70 -8.11 -4.54
N LEU A 39 -15.39 -8.30 -4.39
CA LEU A 39 -14.38 -7.90 -5.36
C LEU A 39 -13.94 -9.14 -6.16
N PRO A 40 -13.60 -9.01 -7.46
CA PRO A 40 -13.30 -10.16 -8.29
C PRO A 40 -11.81 -10.54 -8.26
N PHE A 41 -11.21 -10.59 -7.05
CA PHE A 41 -9.86 -11.13 -6.92
C PHE A 41 -9.83 -12.63 -7.13
N GLU A 42 -8.78 -13.13 -7.74
CA GLU A 42 -8.52 -14.55 -7.93
C GLU A 42 -7.46 -15.04 -6.94
N SER A 43 -7.72 -16.14 -6.25
CA SER A 43 -6.72 -16.77 -5.37
C SER A 43 -5.65 -17.47 -6.21
N VAL A 44 -4.38 -17.12 -5.93
CA VAL A 44 -3.21 -17.66 -6.67
C VAL A 44 -2.47 -18.68 -5.84
N SER A 45 -2.30 -18.43 -4.55
CA SER A 45 -1.66 -19.36 -3.62
C SER A 45 -2.22 -19.19 -2.22
N ASP A 46 -2.16 -20.24 -1.42
CA ASP A 46 -2.61 -20.30 -0.02
C ASP A 46 -1.67 -21.23 0.74
N GLY A 47 -1.14 -20.76 1.84
CA GLY A 47 -0.22 -21.55 2.65
C GLY A 47 0.01 -20.98 4.03
N GLU A 48 0.58 -21.80 4.90
CA GLU A 48 0.99 -21.41 6.24
C GLU A 48 2.51 -21.48 6.38
N VAL A 49 3.06 -20.52 7.12
CA VAL A 49 4.47 -20.46 7.49
C VAL A 49 4.64 -20.33 8.99
N THR A 50 5.73 -20.89 9.50
CA THR A 50 6.14 -20.90 10.90
C THR A 50 7.67 -20.93 10.98
N GLY A 51 8.19 -20.75 12.17
CA GLY A 51 9.60 -20.96 12.48
C GLY A 51 10.42 -19.66 12.51
N GLU A 52 11.62 -19.84 13.01
CA GLU A 52 12.53 -18.75 13.41
C GLU A 52 12.80 -17.72 12.29
N ALA A 53 12.96 -18.19 11.04
CA ALA A 53 13.21 -17.31 9.91
C ALA A 53 12.05 -16.31 9.70
N TYR A 54 10.81 -16.76 9.76
CA TYR A 54 9.63 -15.91 9.62
C TYR A 54 9.43 -15.02 10.86
N GLU A 55 9.74 -15.53 12.06
CA GLU A 55 9.72 -14.73 13.29
C GLU A 55 10.70 -13.55 13.22
N HIS A 56 11.92 -13.81 12.75
CA HIS A 56 12.92 -12.78 12.54
C HIS A 56 12.58 -11.80 11.40
N LEU A 57 11.92 -12.29 10.33
CA LEU A 57 11.47 -11.43 9.23
C LEU A 57 10.38 -10.46 9.69
N MET A 58 9.36 -10.99 10.37
CA MET A 58 8.15 -10.22 10.75
C MET A 58 8.28 -9.52 12.10
N GLY A 59 9.33 -9.79 12.88
CA GLY A 59 9.50 -9.27 14.23
C GLY A 59 8.41 -9.75 15.21
N VAL A 60 7.85 -10.94 14.98
CA VAL A 60 6.78 -11.52 15.80
C VAL A 60 7.19 -12.91 16.26
N PHE A 61 7.50 -13.04 17.54
CA PHE A 61 7.93 -14.32 18.13
C PHE A 61 6.77 -15.32 18.25
N GLY A 62 7.05 -16.60 17.96
CA GLY A 62 6.07 -17.70 18.02
C GLY A 62 4.99 -17.59 16.92
N LEU A 63 5.29 -16.96 15.80
CA LEU A 63 4.29 -16.77 14.75
C LEU A 63 3.90 -18.09 14.08
N ARG A 64 2.60 -18.16 13.80
CA ARG A 64 1.98 -19.03 12.82
C ARG A 64 1.15 -18.17 11.89
N LEU A 65 1.55 -18.07 10.64
CA LEU A 65 1.00 -17.09 9.68
C LEU A 65 0.44 -17.83 8.46
N ARG A 66 -0.85 -17.62 8.17
CA ARG A 66 -1.44 -18.00 6.88
C ARG A 66 -1.37 -16.83 5.93
N VAL A 67 -0.87 -17.06 4.73
CA VAL A 67 -0.76 -16.07 3.67
C VAL A 67 -1.53 -16.57 2.45
N VAL A 68 -2.42 -15.73 1.93
CA VAL A 68 -3.12 -15.99 0.67
C VAL A 68 -2.80 -14.88 -0.31
N ARG A 69 -2.19 -15.25 -1.43
CA ARG A 69 -1.90 -14.30 -2.52
C ARG A 69 -3.09 -14.24 -3.46
N LEU A 70 -3.59 -13.03 -3.67
CA LEU A 70 -4.73 -12.74 -4.54
C LEU A 70 -4.28 -11.85 -5.70
N ARG A 71 -4.91 -12.03 -6.87
CA ARG A 71 -4.65 -11.27 -8.09
C ARG A 71 -5.90 -10.51 -8.53
N LEU A 72 -5.70 -9.26 -8.94
CA LEU A 72 -6.69 -8.49 -9.69
C LEU A 72 -6.00 -7.83 -10.90
N GLY A 73 -6.43 -8.19 -12.11
CA GLY A 73 -5.71 -7.79 -13.32
C GLY A 73 -4.30 -8.39 -13.35
N GLN A 74 -3.30 -7.53 -13.32
CA GLN A 74 -1.88 -7.93 -13.29
C GLN A 74 -1.23 -7.75 -11.90
N GLU A 75 -1.95 -7.16 -10.95
CA GLU A 75 -1.45 -6.80 -9.64
C GLU A 75 -1.86 -7.80 -8.56
N PHE A 76 -1.08 -7.81 -7.47
CA PHE A 76 -1.24 -8.77 -6.39
C PHE A 76 -1.36 -8.09 -5.03
N ILE A 77 -2.21 -8.67 -4.17
CA ILE A 77 -2.21 -8.44 -2.73
C ILE A 77 -1.92 -9.74 -2.01
N GLU A 78 -1.46 -9.65 -0.77
CA GLU A 78 -1.25 -10.78 0.13
C GLU A 78 -2.05 -10.57 1.40
N LEU A 79 -3.11 -11.35 1.60
CA LEU A 79 -3.82 -11.37 2.88
C LEU A 79 -3.01 -12.20 3.87
N MET A 80 -2.75 -11.62 5.05
CA MET A 80 -1.91 -12.19 6.09
C MET A 80 -2.72 -12.38 7.37
N GLN A 81 -3.00 -13.63 7.76
CA GLN A 81 -3.64 -13.92 9.03
C GLN A 81 -2.65 -14.52 10.01
N PHE A 82 -2.32 -13.78 11.08
CA PHE A 82 -1.58 -14.33 12.20
C PHE A 82 -2.51 -15.21 13.04
N LEU A 83 -2.38 -16.53 12.84
CA LEU A 83 -3.11 -17.54 13.62
C LEU A 83 -2.63 -17.52 15.06
N ALA A 84 -1.34 -17.24 15.30
CA ALA A 84 -0.70 -17.00 16.59
C ALA A 84 0.59 -16.16 16.39
N PRO A 85 0.92 -15.23 17.32
CA PRO A 85 -0.04 -14.57 18.20
C PRO A 85 -0.94 -13.62 17.41
N ARG A 86 -2.18 -13.44 17.84
CA ARG A 86 -3.07 -12.43 17.24
C ARG A 86 -2.64 -11.04 17.65
N GLY A 87 -2.79 -10.07 16.75
CA GLY A 87 -2.49 -8.66 17.00
C GLY A 87 -3.72 -7.85 17.47
N ARG A 88 -3.52 -6.57 17.59
CA ARG A 88 -4.53 -5.60 18.02
C ARG A 88 -5.47 -5.26 16.87
N PRO A 89 -6.77 -5.00 17.14
CA PRO A 89 -7.71 -4.54 16.12
C PRO A 89 -7.41 -3.10 15.69
N ILE A 90 -7.85 -2.73 14.48
CA ILE A 90 -7.82 -1.32 14.04
C ILE A 90 -8.63 -0.49 15.03
N PRO A 91 -8.11 0.66 15.53
CA PRO A 91 -8.86 1.54 16.39
C PRO A 91 -10.17 1.98 15.74
N VAL A 92 -11.30 1.80 16.44
CA VAL A 92 -12.65 2.09 15.90
C VAL A 92 -12.86 3.55 15.49
N ASP A 93 -12.06 4.46 16.05
CA ASP A 93 -12.04 5.89 15.77
C ASP A 93 -10.99 6.29 14.73
N SER A 94 -10.41 5.32 13.99
CA SER A 94 -9.45 5.57 12.92
C SER A 94 -10.04 6.46 11.84
N ARG A 95 -9.21 7.41 11.37
CA ARG A 95 -9.57 8.39 10.35
C ARG A 95 -8.64 8.27 9.15
N SER A 96 -9.08 8.77 8.01
CA SER A 96 -8.27 8.77 6.78
C SER A 96 -7.03 9.67 6.84
N ASN A 97 -6.87 10.50 7.87
CA ASN A 97 -5.68 11.30 8.09
C ASN A 97 -4.74 10.76 9.17
N ASP A 98 -5.06 9.63 9.83
CA ASP A 98 -4.12 8.94 10.71
C ASP A 98 -2.97 8.33 9.89
N ARG A 99 -1.73 8.33 10.43
CA ARG A 99 -0.55 7.89 9.67
C ARG A 99 -0.44 6.38 9.47
N TRP A 100 -1.30 5.59 10.07
CA TRP A 100 -1.45 4.17 9.70
C TRP A 100 -2.49 3.94 8.60
N PHE A 101 -3.13 5.03 8.10
CA PHE A 101 -4.03 4.91 6.96
C PHE A 101 -3.27 4.47 5.72
N GLN A 102 -3.73 3.38 5.15
CA GLN A 102 -3.27 2.88 3.87
C GLN A 102 -4.46 2.33 3.10
N HIS A 103 -4.44 2.46 1.77
CA HIS A 103 -5.41 1.83 0.89
C HIS A 103 -4.75 1.32 -0.39
N ILE A 104 -5.47 0.47 -1.12
CA ILE A 104 -5.21 0.17 -2.53
C ILE A 104 -6.28 0.86 -3.38
N ALA A 105 -5.87 1.46 -4.50
CA ALA A 105 -6.76 2.06 -5.48
C ALA A 105 -7.07 1.05 -6.59
N ILE A 106 -8.29 0.52 -6.55
CA ILE A 106 -8.82 -0.44 -7.52
C ILE A 106 -9.47 0.36 -8.66
N ILE A 107 -8.93 0.22 -9.86
CA ILE A 107 -9.44 0.95 -11.01
C ILE A 107 -10.68 0.27 -11.56
N VAL A 108 -11.70 1.08 -11.82
CA VAL A 108 -12.97 0.63 -12.39
C VAL A 108 -13.26 1.29 -13.73
N SER A 109 -13.88 0.54 -14.63
CA SER A 109 -14.27 1.04 -15.94
C SER A 109 -15.49 1.95 -15.90
N ASP A 110 -16.32 1.83 -14.86
CA ASP A 110 -17.52 2.62 -14.63
C ASP A 110 -17.79 2.79 -13.12
N MET A 111 -17.64 4.01 -12.63
CA MET A 111 -17.80 4.34 -11.20
C MET A 111 -19.22 4.07 -10.69
N GLU A 112 -20.23 4.40 -11.47
CA GLU A 112 -21.62 4.28 -11.04
C GLU A 112 -22.04 2.79 -10.92
N GLN A 113 -21.59 1.97 -11.89
CA GLN A 113 -21.81 0.53 -11.84
C GLN A 113 -21.06 -0.12 -10.68
N ALA A 114 -19.79 0.24 -10.47
CA ALA A 114 -18.97 -0.28 -9.37
C ALA A 114 -19.54 0.12 -8.01
N TYR A 115 -19.91 1.37 -7.84
CA TYR A 115 -20.54 1.83 -6.60
C TYR A 115 -21.89 1.14 -6.34
N SER A 116 -22.73 0.99 -7.38
CA SER A 116 -23.99 0.24 -7.26
C SER A 116 -23.75 -1.22 -6.86
N HIS A 117 -22.72 -1.85 -7.43
CA HIS A 117 -22.31 -3.20 -7.06
C HIS A 117 -21.89 -3.29 -5.57
N LEU A 118 -21.01 -2.40 -5.11
CA LEU A 118 -20.55 -2.37 -3.70
C LEU A 118 -21.72 -2.13 -2.73
N ARG A 119 -22.68 -1.25 -3.09
CA ARG A 119 -23.88 -1.02 -2.29
C ARG A 119 -24.78 -2.25 -2.17
N LYS A 120 -24.94 -3.04 -3.23
CA LYS A 120 -25.70 -4.31 -3.20
C LYS A 120 -25.08 -5.32 -2.20
N HIS A 121 -23.78 -5.23 -2.00
CA HIS A 121 -23.04 -6.07 -1.04
C HIS A 121 -22.90 -5.44 0.37
N ASN A 122 -23.59 -4.29 0.61
CA ASN A 122 -23.60 -3.59 1.90
C ASN A 122 -22.21 -3.28 2.44
N VAL A 123 -21.27 -2.87 1.57
CA VAL A 123 -19.93 -2.47 2.02
C VAL A 123 -20.00 -1.26 2.94
N GLU A 124 -19.14 -1.19 3.94
CA GLU A 124 -19.04 -0.04 4.82
C GLU A 124 -18.40 1.13 4.09
N HIS A 125 -19.08 2.28 4.08
CA HIS A 125 -18.58 3.51 3.47
C HIS A 125 -17.53 4.18 4.37
N ALA A 126 -16.40 4.58 3.79
CA ALA A 126 -15.47 5.52 4.42
C ALA A 126 -15.68 6.94 3.86
N SER A 127 -15.93 7.08 2.56
CA SER A 127 -16.42 8.33 1.95
C SER A 127 -17.91 8.52 2.18
N THR A 128 -18.40 9.76 2.07
CA THR A 128 -19.85 10.03 2.09
C THR A 128 -20.58 9.52 0.84
N GLY A 129 -19.86 9.24 -0.23
CA GLY A 129 -20.28 8.71 -1.53
C GLY A 129 -19.19 8.95 -2.57
N PRO A 130 -19.35 8.48 -3.82
CA PRO A 130 -18.40 8.78 -4.88
C PRO A 130 -18.24 10.29 -5.08
N GLN A 131 -17.00 10.73 -5.23
CA GLN A 131 -16.65 12.12 -5.53
C GLN A 131 -15.99 12.20 -6.89
N ARG A 132 -16.26 13.29 -7.63
CA ARG A 132 -15.53 13.67 -8.83
C ARG A 132 -14.67 14.88 -8.50
N LEU A 133 -13.37 14.74 -8.60
CA LEU A 133 -12.44 15.81 -8.31
C LEU A 133 -12.63 16.98 -9.30
N PRO A 134 -12.54 18.23 -8.82
CA PRO A 134 -12.94 19.40 -9.58
C PRO A 134 -11.97 19.73 -10.73
N ASP A 135 -12.47 20.23 -11.84
CA ASP A 135 -11.71 20.49 -13.06
C ASP A 135 -10.63 21.57 -12.92
N TRP A 136 -10.73 22.40 -11.88
CA TRP A 136 -9.67 23.38 -11.59
C TRP A 136 -8.35 22.73 -11.15
N ASN A 137 -8.36 21.45 -10.73
CA ASN A 137 -7.15 20.72 -10.40
C ASN A 137 -6.56 20.12 -11.69
N PRO A 138 -5.40 20.60 -12.19
CA PRO A 138 -4.89 20.20 -13.50
C PRO A 138 -4.49 18.72 -13.52
N ASN A 139 -4.05 18.15 -12.39
CA ASN A 139 -3.50 16.80 -12.34
C ASN A 139 -4.55 15.77 -11.91
N ALA A 140 -5.47 16.11 -11.00
CA ALA A 140 -6.47 15.19 -10.48
C ALA A 140 -7.91 15.49 -10.97
N GLY A 141 -8.15 16.62 -11.65
CA GLY A 141 -9.48 16.99 -12.11
C GLY A 141 -10.14 15.94 -13.00
N GLY A 142 -11.42 15.67 -12.75
CA GLY A 142 -12.19 14.65 -13.46
C GLY A 142 -12.05 13.23 -12.93
N VAL A 143 -11.03 12.92 -12.12
CA VAL A 143 -10.91 11.62 -11.45
C VAL A 143 -12.11 11.43 -10.53
N LYS A 144 -12.74 10.25 -10.61
CA LYS A 144 -13.79 9.83 -9.68
C LYS A 144 -13.23 8.83 -8.70
N ALA A 145 -13.55 8.99 -7.42
CA ALA A 145 -13.03 8.14 -6.33
C ALA A 145 -14.08 7.89 -5.26
N PHE A 146 -13.98 6.75 -4.60
CA PHE A 146 -14.84 6.38 -3.47
C PHE A 146 -14.08 5.45 -2.53
N TYR A 147 -14.00 5.81 -1.24
CA TYR A 147 -13.41 4.98 -0.19
C TYR A 147 -14.47 4.15 0.53
N PHE A 148 -14.15 2.89 0.75
CA PHE A 148 -14.96 1.94 1.51
C PHE A 148 -14.05 1.05 2.36
N ARG A 149 -14.62 0.18 3.18
CA ARG A 149 -13.86 -0.67 4.07
C ARG A 149 -14.07 -2.15 3.77
N ASP A 150 -13.01 -2.92 3.99
CA ASP A 150 -13.09 -4.37 4.06
C ASP A 150 -13.69 -4.83 5.40
N PRO A 151 -13.91 -6.14 5.62
CA PRO A 151 -14.51 -6.65 6.87
C PRO A 151 -13.70 -6.38 8.15
N ASP A 152 -12.40 -6.09 8.05
CA ASP A 152 -11.54 -5.74 9.19
C ASP A 152 -11.43 -4.23 9.42
N GLY A 153 -12.03 -3.41 8.53
CA GLY A 153 -11.99 -1.96 8.59
C GLY A 153 -10.82 -1.34 7.81
N ASN A 154 -10.07 -2.14 7.04
CA ASN A 154 -9.06 -1.63 6.12
C ASN A 154 -9.71 -0.80 5.01
N HIS A 155 -9.07 0.31 4.65
CA HIS A 155 -9.58 1.18 3.62
C HIS A 155 -9.23 0.66 2.22
N LEU A 156 -10.20 0.73 1.32
CA LEU A 156 -10.06 0.42 -0.09
C LEU A 156 -10.63 1.58 -0.89
N GLU A 157 -10.11 1.78 -2.09
CA GLU A 157 -10.60 2.78 -3.04
C GLU A 157 -11.06 2.12 -4.32
N ILE A 158 -12.21 2.55 -4.86
CA ILE A 158 -12.46 2.43 -6.30
C ILE A 158 -12.19 3.78 -6.96
N CYS A 159 -11.46 3.75 -8.07
CA CYS A 159 -11.03 4.94 -8.80
C CYS A 159 -11.32 4.79 -10.29
N GLN A 160 -11.81 5.86 -10.93
CA GLN A 160 -12.00 5.94 -12.39
C GLN A 160 -11.29 7.17 -12.92
N PHE A 161 -10.35 6.96 -13.84
CA PHE A 161 -9.68 8.05 -14.54
C PHE A 161 -10.54 8.63 -15.68
N PRO A 162 -10.49 9.95 -15.92
CA PRO A 162 -11.04 10.54 -17.14
C PRO A 162 -10.17 10.13 -18.34
N PRO A 163 -10.65 10.27 -19.58
CA PRO A 163 -9.99 9.76 -20.78
C PRO A 163 -8.57 10.30 -21.04
N ASP A 164 -8.25 11.46 -20.48
CA ASP A 164 -6.97 12.18 -20.66
C ASP A 164 -5.96 11.95 -19.50
N LYS A 165 -6.29 11.12 -18.51
CA LYS A 165 -5.44 10.86 -17.34
C LYS A 165 -5.31 9.36 -17.02
N GLY A 166 -4.28 9.01 -16.26
CA GLY A 166 -3.97 7.63 -15.90
C GLY A 166 -3.25 6.86 -17.00
N ASP A 167 -2.93 5.61 -16.70
CA ASP A 167 -2.33 4.71 -17.69
C ASP A 167 -3.38 4.34 -18.75
N PRO A 168 -3.04 4.29 -20.06
CA PRO A 168 -3.96 3.88 -21.13
C PRO A 168 -4.66 2.54 -20.88
N ARG A 169 -4.05 1.61 -20.16
CA ARG A 169 -4.68 0.33 -19.78
C ARG A 169 -5.93 0.48 -18.91
N TRP A 170 -6.11 1.63 -18.25
CA TRP A 170 -7.24 1.92 -17.39
C TRP A 170 -8.49 2.43 -18.12
N HIS A 171 -8.43 2.58 -19.44
CA HIS A 171 -9.55 3.06 -20.24
C HIS A 171 -10.37 1.96 -20.93
N GLY A 172 -10.13 0.69 -20.54
CA GLY A 172 -10.95 -0.45 -20.95
C GLY A 172 -12.38 -0.34 -20.41
N LYS A 173 -13.36 -0.82 -21.21
CA LYS A 173 -14.78 -0.85 -20.81
C LYS A 173 -15.16 -2.14 -20.07
N SER A 174 -14.30 -3.13 -20.04
CA SER A 174 -14.52 -4.46 -19.45
C SER A 174 -13.17 -5.08 -19.13
N PRO A 175 -13.05 -5.79 -17.99
CA PRO A 175 -14.09 -6.00 -16.96
C PRO A 175 -14.43 -4.74 -16.16
N LEU A 176 -15.38 -4.81 -15.21
CA LEU A 176 -15.76 -3.66 -14.37
C LEU A 176 -14.61 -3.23 -13.44
N PHE A 177 -13.91 -4.17 -12.84
CA PHE A 177 -12.71 -3.95 -12.01
C PHE A 177 -11.48 -4.35 -12.83
N LEU A 178 -10.58 -3.38 -13.09
CA LEU A 178 -9.51 -3.55 -14.07
C LEU A 178 -8.19 -4.01 -13.45
N GLY A 179 -7.88 -3.57 -12.22
CA GLY A 179 -6.62 -3.85 -11.54
C GLY A 179 -6.35 -2.83 -10.43
N ILE A 180 -5.11 -2.79 -9.91
CA ILE A 180 -4.68 -1.86 -8.86
C ILE A 180 -3.68 -0.87 -9.45
N ASP A 181 -4.00 0.44 -9.39
CA ASP A 181 -3.06 1.47 -9.87
C ASP A 181 -1.97 1.78 -8.85
N HIS A 182 -2.34 1.88 -7.58
CA HIS A 182 -1.40 2.23 -6.51
C HIS A 182 -1.86 1.74 -5.13
N THR A 183 -0.93 1.76 -4.17
CA THR A 183 -1.25 1.84 -2.75
C THR A 183 -0.92 3.24 -2.26
N ALA A 184 -1.74 3.81 -1.39
CA ALA A 184 -1.52 5.13 -0.82
C ALA A 184 -1.32 5.06 0.69
N ILE A 185 -0.40 5.86 1.20
CA ILE A 185 -0.04 5.96 2.62
C ILE A 185 -0.07 7.40 3.09
N VAL A 186 -0.54 7.62 4.32
CA VAL A 186 -0.51 8.97 4.92
C VAL A 186 0.85 9.23 5.55
N VAL A 187 1.48 10.33 5.15
CA VAL A 187 2.81 10.73 5.62
C VAL A 187 2.77 12.06 6.36
N ALA A 188 3.72 12.25 7.28
CA ALA A 188 3.86 13.49 8.03
C ALA A 188 4.37 14.65 7.16
N ASP A 189 5.33 14.33 6.27
CA ASP A 189 6.07 15.28 5.44
C ASP A 189 6.55 14.58 4.18
N THR A 190 6.10 15.05 3.04
CA THR A 190 6.40 14.46 1.73
C THR A 190 7.89 14.48 1.42
N GLU A 191 8.61 15.58 1.75
CA GLU A 191 10.06 15.67 1.45
C GLU A 191 10.88 14.67 2.25
N THR A 192 10.48 14.40 3.49
CA THR A 192 11.12 13.37 4.32
C THR A 192 10.87 11.98 3.74
N SER A 193 9.64 11.68 3.31
CA SER A 193 9.30 10.40 2.68
C SER A 193 9.98 10.23 1.32
N LEU A 194 10.15 11.31 0.54
CA LEU A 194 10.89 11.27 -0.74
C LEU A 194 12.36 10.89 -0.56
N LYS A 195 13.03 11.25 0.55
CA LYS A 195 14.38 10.77 0.84
C LYS A 195 14.46 9.25 0.96
N PHE A 196 13.39 8.64 1.47
CA PHE A 196 13.30 7.18 1.53
C PHE A 196 12.91 6.59 0.16
N TYR A 197 11.75 6.91 -0.34
CA TYR A 197 11.20 6.24 -1.53
C TYR A 197 11.92 6.60 -2.81
N ARG A 198 12.25 7.88 -3.01
CA ARG A 198 12.93 8.37 -4.23
C ARG A 198 14.45 8.21 -4.13
N ASP A 199 15.05 8.77 -3.07
CA ASP A 199 16.52 8.92 -3.01
C ASP A 199 17.21 7.63 -2.57
N THR A 200 16.57 6.84 -1.66
CA THR A 200 17.13 5.57 -1.19
C THR A 200 16.67 4.38 -2.01
N LEU A 201 15.38 4.28 -2.36
CA LEU A 201 14.84 3.13 -3.09
C LEU A 201 14.86 3.30 -4.62
N GLY A 202 15.00 4.52 -5.12
CA GLY A 202 15.08 4.81 -6.56
C GLY A 202 13.72 4.90 -7.27
N LEU A 203 12.61 5.08 -6.55
CA LEU A 203 11.30 5.30 -7.16
C LEU A 203 11.27 6.69 -7.84
N ARG A 204 10.54 6.79 -8.94
CA ARG A 204 10.37 8.05 -9.68
C ARG A 204 9.05 8.71 -9.33
N ILE A 205 9.04 10.04 -9.24
CA ILE A 205 7.80 10.81 -9.15
C ILE A 205 7.05 10.65 -10.47
N GLY A 206 5.83 10.11 -10.39
CA GLY A 206 4.93 9.92 -11.53
C GLY A 206 3.90 11.04 -11.68
N GLY A 207 3.65 11.79 -10.62
CA GLY A 207 2.73 12.93 -10.61
C GLY A 207 2.59 13.54 -9.23
N GLU A 208 2.12 14.79 -9.18
CA GLU A 208 1.83 15.50 -7.94
C GLU A 208 0.54 16.28 -8.10
N SER A 209 -0.23 16.42 -7.01
CA SER A 209 -1.40 17.28 -6.98
C SER A 209 -1.61 17.85 -5.59
N GLU A 210 -2.31 18.96 -5.51
CA GLU A 210 -2.83 19.49 -4.26
C GLU A 210 -4.36 19.47 -4.32
N ASN A 211 -4.96 18.65 -3.48
CA ASN A 211 -6.39 18.38 -3.47
C ASN A 211 -7.03 19.00 -2.24
N TYR A 212 -8.11 19.75 -2.42
CA TYR A 212 -8.89 20.38 -1.35
C TYR A 212 -10.31 20.70 -1.81
N GLY A 213 -11.13 21.19 -0.89
CA GLY A 213 -12.52 21.55 -1.12
C GLY A 213 -13.51 20.44 -0.78
N PRO A 214 -14.80 20.71 -0.99
CA PRO A 214 -15.87 19.82 -0.53
C PRO A 214 -15.78 18.38 -1.06
N GLU A 215 -15.29 18.20 -2.28
CA GLU A 215 -15.13 16.87 -2.89
C GLU A 215 -14.05 16.07 -2.15
N GLN A 216 -12.91 16.70 -1.83
CA GLN A 216 -11.83 16.06 -1.09
C GLN A 216 -12.24 15.78 0.36
N GLU A 217 -12.92 16.72 1.02
CA GLU A 217 -13.44 16.51 2.37
C GLU A 217 -14.39 15.31 2.45
N ARG A 218 -15.30 15.20 1.48
CA ARG A 218 -16.28 14.10 1.41
C ARG A 218 -15.64 12.77 1.02
N LEU A 219 -14.61 12.81 0.18
CA LEU A 219 -13.85 11.62 -0.19
C LEU A 219 -13.13 11.04 1.02
N ASN A 220 -12.37 11.85 1.74
CA ASN A 220 -11.62 11.41 2.92
C ASN A 220 -12.47 11.31 4.19
N ASN A 221 -13.68 11.89 4.18
CA ASN A 221 -14.51 12.08 5.38
C ASN A 221 -13.74 12.81 6.51
N VAL A 222 -12.98 13.84 6.11
CA VAL A 222 -12.18 14.68 6.99
C VAL A 222 -12.48 16.15 6.65
N PHE A 223 -13.10 16.86 7.57
CA PHE A 223 -13.47 18.27 7.39
C PHE A 223 -12.23 19.14 7.22
N GLY A 224 -12.24 20.04 6.23
CA GLY A 224 -11.13 20.92 5.90
C GLY A 224 -9.93 20.21 5.27
N ALA A 225 -10.13 18.99 4.73
CA ALA A 225 -9.04 18.23 4.12
C ALA A 225 -8.39 18.98 2.95
N ARG A 226 -7.08 19.20 3.08
CA ARG A 226 -6.18 19.71 2.05
C ARG A 226 -4.95 18.86 2.02
N LEU A 227 -4.72 18.16 0.92
CA LEU A 227 -3.65 17.18 0.77
C LEU A 227 -2.68 17.60 -0.32
N ARG A 228 -1.38 17.44 -0.04
CA ARG A 228 -0.37 17.24 -1.08
C ARG A 228 -0.31 15.74 -1.37
N ILE A 229 -0.50 15.38 -2.62
CA ILE A 229 -0.47 14.01 -3.10
C ILE A 229 0.71 13.85 -4.05
N THR A 230 1.57 12.86 -3.82
CA THR A 230 2.74 12.59 -4.65
C THR A 230 2.75 11.11 -5.03
N ALA A 231 2.51 10.83 -6.30
CA ALA A 231 2.54 9.47 -6.84
C ALA A 231 3.98 9.07 -7.18
N LEU A 232 4.39 7.91 -6.71
CA LEU A 232 5.71 7.31 -6.96
C LEU A 232 5.57 6.02 -7.75
N ARG A 233 6.50 5.76 -8.66
CA ARG A 233 6.51 4.57 -9.51
C ARG A 233 7.85 3.85 -9.44
N ALA A 234 7.81 2.55 -9.15
CA ALA A 234 8.90 1.62 -9.43
C ALA A 234 8.97 1.34 -10.94
N PRO A 235 10.02 0.68 -11.45
CA PRO A 235 10.10 0.29 -12.87
C PRO A 235 8.91 -0.54 -13.36
N ALA A 236 8.30 -1.35 -12.47
CA ALA A 236 7.11 -2.13 -12.77
C ALA A 236 6.21 -2.31 -11.52
N GLY A 237 4.97 -2.73 -11.73
CA GLY A 237 3.96 -2.92 -10.70
C GLY A 237 3.15 -1.66 -10.38
N PRO A 238 2.26 -1.70 -9.39
CA PRO A 238 1.49 -0.55 -8.94
C PRO A 238 2.37 0.55 -8.33
N GLY A 239 1.81 1.76 -8.19
CA GLY A 239 2.50 2.88 -7.55
C GLY A 239 2.43 2.87 -6.03
N VAL A 240 3.22 3.74 -5.41
CA VAL A 240 3.04 4.20 -4.03
C VAL A 240 2.66 5.66 -4.07
N GLU A 241 1.57 6.04 -3.40
CA GLU A 241 1.10 7.41 -3.34
C GLU A 241 1.26 7.95 -1.92
N LEU A 242 1.94 9.08 -1.77
CA LEU A 242 2.13 9.76 -0.50
C LEU A 242 1.02 10.77 -0.31
N LEU A 243 0.30 10.69 0.81
CA LEU A 243 -0.79 11.59 1.19
C LEU A 243 -0.34 12.45 2.38
N GLU A 244 0.12 13.68 2.14
CA GLU A 244 0.42 14.62 3.20
C GLU A 244 -0.78 15.53 3.45
N TYR A 245 -1.40 15.43 4.63
CA TYR A 245 -2.44 16.35 5.04
C TYR A 245 -1.85 17.70 5.45
N LEU A 246 -1.92 18.68 4.55
CA LEU A 246 -1.55 20.07 4.83
C LEU A 246 -2.51 20.70 5.86
N ALA A 247 -3.80 20.25 5.81
CA ALA A 247 -4.85 20.55 6.78
C ALA A 247 -5.91 19.41 6.78
N PRO A 248 -6.51 19.09 7.94
CA PRO A 248 -6.00 19.36 9.28
C PRO A 248 -4.80 18.46 9.59
N ARG A 249 -3.81 18.99 10.28
CA ARG A 249 -2.60 18.21 10.71
C ARG A 249 -2.85 17.47 12.04
N THR A 250 -4.06 16.92 12.20
CA THR A 250 -4.49 16.25 13.44
C THR A 250 -4.42 14.72 13.37
N GLY A 251 -3.93 14.17 12.26
CA GLY A 251 -3.74 12.72 12.13
C GLY A 251 -2.73 12.19 13.15
N ARG A 252 -3.07 11.08 13.78
CA ARG A 252 -2.24 10.44 14.80
C ARG A 252 -1.04 9.76 14.15
N PRO A 253 0.16 9.79 14.80
CA PRO A 253 1.32 9.05 14.30
C PRO A 253 1.09 7.54 14.40
N MET A 254 1.80 6.76 13.58
CA MET A 254 1.88 5.31 13.74
C MET A 254 2.31 4.99 15.17
N PRO A 255 1.61 4.09 15.90
CA PRO A 255 2.06 3.67 17.22
C PRO A 255 3.48 3.06 17.14
N ILE A 256 4.39 3.54 17.98
CA ILE A 256 5.81 3.12 17.96
C ILE A 256 5.99 1.62 18.23
N ASP A 257 5.03 1.01 18.91
CA ASP A 257 5.02 -0.41 19.25
C ASP A 257 4.22 -1.26 18.24
N THR A 258 3.93 -0.71 17.05
CA THR A 258 3.26 -1.44 15.97
C THR A 258 4.03 -2.69 15.57
N LYS A 259 3.33 -3.82 15.52
CA LYS A 259 3.85 -5.12 15.10
C LYS A 259 3.18 -5.58 13.80
N ALA A 260 3.82 -6.51 13.10
CA ALA A 260 3.28 -7.03 11.86
C ALA A 260 1.95 -7.78 12.01
N ASN A 261 1.63 -8.27 13.20
CA ASN A 261 0.36 -8.93 13.50
C ASN A 261 -0.78 -7.97 13.88
N ASP A 262 -0.54 -6.66 14.06
CA ASP A 262 -1.61 -5.70 14.30
C ASP A 262 -2.45 -5.51 13.02
N LEU A 263 -3.78 -5.37 13.13
CA LEU A 263 -4.66 -5.33 11.97
C LEU A 263 -4.54 -4.05 11.13
N TRP A 264 -3.89 -3.00 11.63
CA TRP A 264 -3.53 -1.82 10.82
C TRP A 264 -2.16 -1.95 10.14
N HIS A 265 -1.49 -3.10 10.30
CA HIS A 265 -0.24 -3.35 9.61
C HIS A 265 -0.51 -3.73 8.15
N TRP A 266 0.05 -2.91 7.27
CA TRP A 266 0.21 -3.18 5.87
C TRP A 266 1.69 -3.19 5.53
N GLN A 267 2.05 -3.84 4.44
CA GLN A 267 3.42 -3.81 3.93
C GLN A 267 3.45 -3.70 2.41
N VAL A 268 4.41 -2.92 1.92
CA VAL A 268 4.68 -2.80 0.49
C VAL A 268 5.85 -3.74 0.17
N ASN A 269 5.60 -4.76 -0.64
CA ASN A 269 6.61 -5.75 -1.00
C ASN A 269 7.27 -5.35 -2.31
N PHE A 270 8.52 -4.91 -2.24
CA PHE A 270 9.33 -4.59 -3.40
C PHE A 270 10.22 -5.76 -3.78
N ARG A 271 10.24 -6.10 -5.06
CA ARG A 271 11.22 -7.02 -5.61
C ARG A 271 12.57 -6.31 -5.71
N ALA A 272 13.57 -6.87 -5.06
CA ALA A 272 14.96 -6.43 -5.14
C ALA A 272 15.76 -7.41 -5.99
N ALA A 273 16.76 -6.89 -6.71
CA ALA A 273 17.73 -7.75 -7.38
C ALA A 273 18.73 -8.34 -6.39
N ASP A 274 18.96 -7.62 -5.28
CA ASP A 274 19.91 -7.95 -4.21
C ASP A 274 19.38 -7.36 -2.91
N THR A 275 18.94 -8.22 -1.98
CA THR A 275 18.43 -7.79 -0.66
C THR A 275 19.54 -7.27 0.25
N ASP A 276 20.81 -7.68 0.07
CA ASP A 276 21.92 -7.12 0.84
C ASP A 276 22.21 -5.67 0.42
N ALA A 277 22.10 -5.37 -0.88
CA ALA A 277 22.21 -4.01 -1.38
C ALA A 277 21.05 -3.14 -0.87
N ALA A 278 19.82 -3.66 -0.86
CA ALA A 278 18.66 -2.98 -0.28
C ALA A 278 18.86 -2.73 1.22
N ALA A 279 19.36 -3.70 1.97
CA ALA A 279 19.69 -3.56 3.39
C ALA A 279 20.75 -2.48 3.62
N ALA A 280 21.81 -2.46 2.80
CA ALA A 280 22.83 -1.44 2.87
C ALA A 280 22.28 -0.03 2.61
N ALA A 281 21.38 0.13 1.64
CA ALA A 281 20.74 1.40 1.33
C ALA A 281 19.86 1.90 2.49
N VAL A 282 18.99 1.04 3.04
CA VAL A 282 18.13 1.35 4.21
C VAL A 282 19.00 1.75 5.41
N ARG A 283 20.09 1.02 5.69
CA ARG A 283 21.03 1.33 6.78
C ARG A 283 21.75 2.66 6.58
N SER A 284 22.20 2.92 5.36
CA SER A 284 22.89 4.18 5.00
C SER A 284 21.96 5.39 5.20
N GLY A 285 20.67 5.22 4.91
CA GLY A 285 19.63 6.22 5.16
C GLY A 285 19.23 6.35 6.63
N ARG A 286 19.75 5.49 7.53
CA ARG A 286 19.42 5.42 8.95
C ARG A 286 17.93 5.13 9.22
N TYR A 287 17.34 4.28 8.38
CA TYR A 287 15.97 3.82 8.57
C TYR A 287 15.93 2.53 9.39
N ASP A 288 14.83 2.31 10.08
CA ASP A 288 14.66 1.20 11.00
C ASP A 288 14.38 -0.12 10.27
N TYR A 289 14.86 -1.21 10.86
CA TYR A 289 14.50 -2.57 10.47
C TYR A 289 13.40 -3.12 11.39
N VAL A 290 12.49 -3.89 10.81
CA VAL A 290 11.61 -4.79 11.55
C VAL A 290 12.29 -6.14 11.70
N SER A 291 12.86 -6.65 10.59
CA SER A 291 13.63 -7.89 10.60
C SER A 291 14.98 -7.70 11.27
N SER A 292 15.55 -8.79 11.82
CA SER A 292 16.88 -8.76 12.44
C SER A 292 18.03 -8.54 11.44
N GLY A 293 17.73 -8.51 10.15
CA GLY A 293 18.63 -8.36 9.01
C GLY A 293 18.00 -8.94 7.77
N VAL A 294 18.80 -9.24 6.75
CA VAL A 294 18.37 -10.04 5.60
C VAL A 294 18.17 -11.49 6.06
N ILE A 295 16.97 -12.02 5.86
CA ILE A 295 16.59 -13.37 6.29
C ILE A 295 16.56 -14.29 5.07
N ALA A 296 17.30 -15.39 5.14
CA ALA A 296 17.13 -16.51 4.21
C ALA A 296 15.90 -17.32 4.63
N LEU A 297 14.98 -17.54 3.68
CA LEU A 297 13.76 -18.28 3.95
C LEU A 297 13.99 -19.76 3.55
N PRO A 298 13.76 -20.72 4.47
CA PRO A 298 14.18 -22.13 4.30
C PRO A 298 13.41 -22.84 3.20
N ASP A 299 12.16 -22.45 2.99
CA ASP A 299 11.32 -23.02 1.97
C ASP A 299 11.01 -21.95 0.93
N ALA A 300 11.02 -22.35 -0.34
CA ALA A 300 10.51 -21.50 -1.41
C ALA A 300 8.97 -21.31 -1.32
N ALA A 301 8.43 -21.33 -0.09
CA ALA A 301 7.05 -20.99 0.17
C ALA A 301 6.78 -19.62 -0.46
N PHE A 302 5.79 -19.56 -1.32
CA PHE A 302 5.48 -18.38 -2.13
C PHE A 302 6.61 -17.94 -3.10
N GLY A 303 7.62 -18.77 -3.35
CA GLY A 303 8.76 -18.48 -4.23
C GLY A 303 9.70 -17.41 -3.69
N LEU A 304 9.74 -17.21 -2.36
CA LEU A 304 10.64 -16.26 -1.71
C LEU A 304 11.88 -17.00 -1.20
N HIS A 305 13.07 -16.47 -1.54
CA HIS A 305 14.34 -17.02 -1.09
C HIS A 305 14.97 -16.21 0.02
N ARG A 306 14.91 -14.87 -0.08
CA ARG A 306 15.46 -13.94 0.89
C ARG A 306 14.54 -12.74 1.05
N ALA A 307 14.47 -12.18 2.24
CA ALA A 307 13.69 -10.99 2.50
C ALA A 307 14.29 -10.12 3.61
N LEU A 308 13.98 -8.83 3.55
CA LEU A 308 14.27 -7.84 4.58
C LEU A 308 13.03 -6.98 4.77
N MET A 309 12.58 -6.77 6.00
CA MET A 309 11.53 -5.81 6.31
C MET A 309 12.11 -4.63 7.07
N GLY A 310 11.85 -3.43 6.58
CA GLY A 310 12.16 -2.15 7.21
C GLY A 310 10.92 -1.29 7.39
N ARG A 311 11.15 -0.07 7.89
CA ARG A 311 10.11 0.96 8.02
C ARG A 311 10.53 2.23 7.31
N ASP A 312 9.55 2.89 6.72
CA ASP A 312 9.71 4.25 6.22
C ASP A 312 9.74 5.28 7.39
N PRO A 313 9.97 6.58 7.12
CA PRO A 313 10.03 7.60 8.17
C PRO A 313 8.78 7.75 9.04
N ASP A 314 7.60 7.33 8.55
CA ASP A 314 6.34 7.38 9.30
C ASP A 314 5.97 6.06 9.97
N GLY A 315 6.75 4.99 9.74
CA GLY A 315 6.57 3.68 10.37
C GLY A 315 5.85 2.65 9.49
N HIS A 316 5.54 2.96 8.22
CA HIS A 316 4.95 1.98 7.29
C HIS A 316 5.97 0.89 6.95
N ALA A 317 5.50 -0.35 6.90
CA ALA A 317 6.38 -1.46 6.60
C ALA A 317 6.66 -1.58 5.09
N VAL A 318 7.92 -1.76 4.78
CA VAL A 318 8.43 -2.00 3.43
C VAL A 318 9.27 -3.26 3.45
N THR A 319 8.93 -4.23 2.61
CA THR A 319 9.63 -5.49 2.51
C THR A 319 10.36 -5.58 1.17
N PHE A 320 11.64 -5.93 1.22
CA PHE A 320 12.45 -6.24 0.04
C PHE A 320 12.54 -7.74 -0.09
N ILE A 321 12.18 -8.27 -1.26
CA ILE A 321 12.11 -9.72 -1.51
C ILE A 321 12.93 -10.12 -2.73
N GLU A 322 13.62 -11.26 -2.62
CA GLU A 322 14.19 -12.01 -3.74
C GLU A 322 13.34 -13.25 -4.02
N ARG A 323 13.02 -13.43 -5.31
CA ARG A 323 12.30 -14.60 -5.84
C ARG A 323 13.20 -15.37 -6.80
#